data_241315fcd4d453a9d57395550aa9ce9c
#
_entry.id   241315fcd4d453a9d57395550aa9ce9c
#
_cell.length_a   1.000
_cell.length_b   1.000
_cell.length_c   1.000
_cell.angle_alpha   90.00
_cell.angle_beta   90.00
_cell.angle_gamma   90.00
#
_symmetry.space_group_name_H-M   'P 1'
#
loop_
_entity.id
_entity.type
_entity.pdbx_description
1 polymer ?
#
loop_
_entity_poly.entity_id
_entity_poly.type
_entity_poly.pdbx_seq_one_letter_code
_entity_poly.pdbx_strand_id
1 'polypeptide(L)'
;MKNVKRLVAALATTAAIAVGTPAAMAANIAVVGGKNDDAFWNIIKKGLDDARLVVEANGGSVNYLRLQTYDNFGPDVVQLIRTAISQGVDGLVIPNWVPEAEDPAIKDALKAGITVILMNAGGQDKAIELGAINYVGSDEYIAGKAGGEYFAGKGKKNVICVNTVPGAANLEARCKGVIDGITGMGGAAKQLPLPATSFGDPTAVAEAIKATLLEDASIDGVITISAGDADSAAIGISQASKTDGVMLGSFDLNQSGLDRVKGGAQGFAIDQQPYLQSLLAVTLLASAIDFGTALPTAPLLTGPGIVDASNIDATLAGVQKGAR
;
A
#
# COMPACT_ATOMS: atom_id res chain seq x y z
N MET A 1 8.02 69.38 68.27
CA MET A 1 9.12 68.63 67.65
C MET A 1 8.64 67.21 67.53
N LYS A 2 8.09 66.80 66.42
CA LYS A 2 7.60 65.43 66.16
C LYS A 2 8.12 65.02 64.80
N ASN A 3 9.02 64.05 64.76
CA ASN A 3 9.55 63.46 63.53
C ASN A 3 8.52 62.50 62.90
N VAL A 4 8.13 62.81 61.68
CA VAL A 4 7.31 61.95 60.87
C VAL A 4 8.27 61.15 59.97
N LYS A 5 8.43 59.87 60.22
CA LYS A 5 9.16 58.93 59.31
C LYS A 5 8.19 58.51 58.20
N ARG A 6 8.52 58.90 56.95
CA ARG A 6 7.85 58.38 55.77
C ARG A 6 8.36 57.01 55.42
N LEU A 7 7.48 56.00 55.46
CA LEU A 7 7.75 54.64 55.00
C LEU A 7 7.42 54.65 53.47
N VAL A 8 8.44 54.42 52.65
CA VAL A 8 8.25 54.18 51.21
C VAL A 8 8.12 52.69 51.02
N ALA A 9 6.91 52.23 50.69
CA ALA A 9 6.67 50.82 50.31
C ALA A 9 6.99 50.69 48.83
N ALA A 10 8.06 49.93 48.47
CA ALA A 10 8.39 49.56 47.10
C ALA A 10 7.51 48.36 46.72
N LEU A 11 6.55 48.54 45.83
CA LEU A 11 5.85 47.43 45.17
C LEU A 11 6.78 46.83 44.09
N ALA A 12 7.33 45.67 44.40
CA ALA A 12 8.01 44.84 43.38
C ALA A 12 6.92 44.11 42.56
N THR A 13 6.65 44.61 41.35
CA THR A 13 5.80 43.92 40.36
C THR A 13 6.65 42.79 39.72
N THR A 14 6.47 41.59 40.18
CA THR A 14 7.01 40.37 39.50
C THR A 14 6.17 40.13 38.24
N ALA A 15 6.69 40.53 37.10
CA ALA A 15 6.15 40.10 35.81
C ALA A 15 6.44 38.62 35.65
N ALA A 16 5.43 37.75 35.83
CA ALA A 16 5.48 36.37 35.47
C ALA A 16 5.54 36.27 33.93
N ILE A 17 6.74 36.03 33.38
CA ILE A 17 6.88 35.60 31.99
C ILE A 17 6.23 34.24 31.91
N ALA A 18 5.00 34.18 31.41
CA ALA A 18 4.41 32.92 30.99
C ALA A 18 5.21 32.44 29.78
N VAL A 19 6.16 31.55 30.03
CA VAL A 19 6.76 30.75 28.97
C VAL A 19 5.63 29.87 28.48
N GLY A 20 4.93 30.33 27.43
CA GLY A 20 3.95 29.51 26.73
C GLY A 20 4.69 28.26 26.26
N THR A 21 4.37 27.10 26.83
CA THR A 21 4.70 25.83 26.19
C THR A 21 4.15 25.91 24.78
N PRO A 22 4.96 25.65 23.73
CA PRO A 22 4.42 25.55 22.40
C PRO A 22 3.23 24.56 22.48
N ALA A 23 2.04 25.03 22.14
CA ALA A 23 0.91 24.14 22.00
C ALA A 23 1.37 23.03 21.03
N ALA A 24 1.36 21.77 21.48
CA ALA A 24 1.61 20.67 20.57
C ALA A 24 0.65 20.86 19.39
N MET A 25 1.20 21.19 18.23
CA MET A 25 0.36 21.38 17.03
C MET A 25 -0.12 19.98 16.65
N ALA A 26 -1.44 19.84 16.61
CA ALA A 26 -2.07 18.59 16.25
C ALA A 26 -1.73 18.25 14.78
N ALA A 27 -1.39 17.01 14.49
CA ALA A 27 -0.86 16.57 13.21
C ALA A 27 -1.85 16.76 12.06
N ASN A 28 -1.45 17.52 11.03
CA ASN A 28 -2.15 17.59 9.75
C ASN A 28 -1.47 16.66 8.76
N ILE A 29 -2.13 15.59 8.37
CA ILE A 29 -1.53 14.51 7.59
C ILE A 29 -2.18 14.45 6.21
N ALA A 30 -1.36 14.42 5.15
CA ALA A 30 -1.79 14.01 3.82
C ALA A 30 -1.46 12.54 3.61
N VAL A 31 -2.37 11.82 2.96
CA VAL A 31 -2.17 10.44 2.53
C VAL A 31 -2.37 10.38 1.03
N VAL A 32 -1.39 9.86 0.30
CA VAL A 32 -1.50 9.66 -1.14
C VAL A 32 -1.96 8.23 -1.43
N GLY A 33 -2.90 8.07 -2.34
CA GLY A 33 -3.43 6.77 -2.74
C GLY A 33 -3.81 6.69 -4.21
N GLY A 34 -4.11 5.48 -4.66
CA GLY A 34 -4.50 5.19 -6.05
C GLY A 34 -5.91 5.64 -6.40
N LYS A 35 -6.41 5.19 -7.56
CA LYS A 35 -7.71 5.60 -8.14
C LYS A 35 -8.91 5.40 -7.21
N ASN A 36 -9.93 6.24 -7.41
CA ASN A 36 -11.17 6.18 -6.63
C ASN A 36 -12.00 4.92 -6.86
N ASP A 37 -11.94 4.35 -8.05
CA ASP A 37 -12.67 3.15 -8.46
C ASP A 37 -11.85 1.85 -8.30
N ASP A 38 -10.64 1.94 -7.75
CA ASP A 38 -9.82 0.80 -7.42
C ASP A 38 -10.21 0.24 -6.04
N ALA A 39 -10.67 -1.01 -6.02
CA ALA A 39 -11.19 -1.68 -4.82
C ALA A 39 -10.14 -1.78 -3.69
N PHE A 40 -8.87 -2.01 -4.02
CA PHE A 40 -7.77 -2.05 -3.05
C PHE A 40 -7.68 -0.72 -2.27
N TRP A 41 -7.71 0.41 -2.98
CA TRP A 41 -7.60 1.73 -2.37
C TRP A 41 -8.87 2.15 -1.60
N ASN A 42 -9.99 1.50 -1.83
CA ASN A 42 -11.18 1.70 -1.01
C ASN A 42 -11.06 0.98 0.36
N ILE A 43 -10.32 -0.13 0.43
CA ILE A 43 -9.99 -0.79 1.71
C ILE A 43 -8.94 0.03 2.48
N ILE A 44 -7.93 0.58 1.79
CA ILE A 44 -7.01 1.59 2.35
C ILE A 44 -7.80 2.76 2.93
N LYS A 45 -8.79 3.28 2.18
CA LYS A 45 -9.64 4.39 2.66
C LYS A 45 -10.37 4.04 3.96
N LYS A 46 -10.88 2.82 4.09
CA LYS A 46 -11.54 2.38 5.33
C LYS A 46 -10.60 2.43 6.54
N GLY A 47 -9.37 1.92 6.41
CA GLY A 47 -8.36 2.00 7.46
C GLY A 47 -7.98 3.44 7.81
N LEU A 48 -7.86 4.29 6.78
CA LEU A 48 -7.61 5.71 6.93
C LEU A 48 -8.76 6.44 7.64
N ASP A 49 -10.02 6.12 7.31
CA ASP A 49 -11.18 6.73 7.95
C ASP A 49 -11.23 6.37 9.46
N ASP A 50 -10.86 5.14 9.81
CA ASP A 50 -10.77 4.72 11.21
C ASP A 50 -9.56 5.39 11.93
N ALA A 51 -8.40 5.53 11.27
CA ALA A 51 -7.25 6.26 11.80
C ALA A 51 -7.56 7.76 11.99
N ARG A 52 -8.33 8.35 11.09
CA ARG A 52 -8.76 9.76 11.16
C ARG A 52 -9.47 10.07 12.49
N LEU A 53 -10.28 9.15 13.00
CA LEU A 53 -10.96 9.34 14.29
C LEU A 53 -9.98 9.57 15.43
N VAL A 54 -8.84 8.87 15.43
CA VAL A 54 -7.78 9.05 16.44
C VAL A 54 -7.08 10.38 16.27
N VAL A 55 -6.75 10.77 15.03
CA VAL A 55 -6.06 12.03 14.72
C VAL A 55 -6.96 13.23 15.07
N GLU A 56 -8.21 13.20 14.66
CA GLU A 56 -9.19 14.28 14.94
C GLU A 56 -9.53 14.41 16.42
N ALA A 57 -9.53 13.30 17.19
CA ALA A 57 -9.70 13.34 18.64
C ALA A 57 -8.57 14.12 19.36
N ASN A 58 -7.39 14.21 18.74
CA ASN A 58 -6.26 15.00 19.21
C ASN A 58 -6.20 16.41 18.55
N GLY A 59 -7.22 16.80 17.80
CA GLY A 59 -7.32 18.10 17.14
C GLY A 59 -6.64 18.20 15.76
N GLY A 60 -6.11 17.10 15.24
CA GLY A 60 -5.46 17.01 13.94
C GLY A 60 -6.43 16.83 12.78
N SER A 61 -5.88 16.61 11.59
CA SER A 61 -6.67 16.35 10.38
C SER A 61 -5.98 15.34 9.46
N VAL A 62 -6.78 14.63 8.65
CA VAL A 62 -6.26 13.70 7.63
C VAL A 62 -6.91 13.99 6.29
N ASN A 63 -6.09 14.29 5.28
CA ASN A 63 -6.52 14.54 3.91
C ASN A 63 -6.09 13.39 2.99
N TYR A 64 -7.04 12.82 2.23
CA TYR A 64 -6.76 11.73 1.30
C TYR A 64 -6.68 12.26 -0.13
N LEU A 65 -5.47 12.26 -0.69
CA LEU A 65 -5.16 12.71 -2.04
C LEU A 65 -5.10 11.49 -2.97
N ARG A 66 -5.98 11.43 -3.97
CA ARG A 66 -6.12 10.25 -4.83
C ARG A 66 -5.84 10.58 -6.30
N LEU A 67 -5.23 9.61 -6.98
CA LEU A 67 -5.09 9.63 -8.44
C LEU A 67 -6.47 9.55 -9.12
N GLN A 68 -6.57 10.17 -10.28
CA GLN A 68 -7.75 10.08 -11.14
C GLN A 68 -7.63 8.91 -12.13
N THR A 69 -6.44 8.70 -12.69
CA THR A 69 -6.09 7.62 -13.61
C THR A 69 -4.70 7.07 -13.26
N TYR A 70 -4.28 6.01 -13.92
CA TYR A 70 -2.89 5.53 -13.88
C TYR A 70 -2.12 5.83 -15.18
N ASP A 71 -2.70 6.59 -16.12
CA ASP A 71 -2.13 6.83 -17.45
C ASP A 71 -0.82 7.65 -17.39
N ASN A 72 -0.75 8.60 -16.46
CA ASN A 72 0.42 9.47 -16.27
C ASN A 72 1.00 9.28 -14.83
N PHE A 73 1.22 8.04 -14.45
CA PHE A 73 1.34 7.57 -13.07
C PHE A 73 2.36 8.36 -12.25
N GLY A 74 3.66 8.33 -12.60
CA GLY A 74 4.70 9.02 -11.83
C GLY A 74 4.48 10.54 -11.73
N PRO A 75 4.28 11.26 -12.83
CA PRO A 75 4.00 12.70 -12.80
C PRO A 75 2.77 13.09 -11.98
N ASP A 76 1.70 12.30 -12.01
CA ASP A 76 0.49 12.58 -11.25
C ASP A 76 0.71 12.39 -9.74
N VAL A 77 1.48 11.38 -9.33
CA VAL A 77 1.89 11.20 -7.93
C VAL A 77 2.74 12.39 -7.46
N VAL A 78 3.71 12.83 -8.27
CA VAL A 78 4.53 14.03 -7.96
C VAL A 78 3.65 15.25 -7.74
N GLN A 79 2.58 15.42 -8.52
CA GLN A 79 1.65 16.53 -8.33
C GLN A 79 0.89 16.43 -7.01
N LEU A 80 0.52 15.23 -6.55
CA LEU A 80 -0.10 15.02 -5.23
C LEU A 80 0.86 15.33 -4.09
N ILE A 81 2.15 14.96 -4.22
CA ILE A 81 3.19 15.34 -3.24
C ILE A 81 3.32 16.86 -3.14
N ARG A 82 3.41 17.55 -4.28
CA ARG A 82 3.47 19.02 -4.34
C ARG A 82 2.23 19.68 -3.72
N THR A 83 1.06 19.07 -3.91
CA THR A 83 -0.18 19.51 -3.28
C THR A 83 -0.09 19.40 -1.76
N ALA A 84 0.41 18.28 -1.21
CA ALA A 84 0.63 18.12 0.23
C ALA A 84 1.61 19.18 0.77
N ILE A 85 2.74 19.42 0.07
CA ILE A 85 3.71 20.46 0.44
C ILE A 85 3.05 21.85 0.47
N SER A 86 2.27 22.18 -0.55
CA SER A 86 1.60 23.50 -0.65
C SER A 86 0.49 23.69 0.40
N GLN A 87 -0.10 22.61 0.89
CA GLN A 87 -1.07 22.64 1.99
C GLN A 87 -0.41 22.82 3.36
N GLY A 88 0.92 22.72 3.45
CA GLY A 88 1.65 22.91 4.70
C GLY A 88 1.34 21.80 5.72
N VAL A 89 1.20 20.53 5.27
CA VAL A 89 0.94 19.41 6.17
C VAL A 89 2.17 19.12 7.04
N ASP A 90 1.96 18.56 8.23
CA ASP A 90 3.02 18.14 9.14
C ASP A 90 3.55 16.73 8.79
N GLY A 91 2.68 15.91 8.19
CA GLY A 91 2.98 14.52 7.85
C GLY A 91 2.48 14.12 6.46
N LEU A 92 3.24 13.21 5.83
CA LEU A 92 2.90 12.62 4.53
C LEU A 92 3.03 11.09 4.59
N VAL A 93 1.93 10.40 4.32
CA VAL A 93 1.93 8.95 4.06
C VAL A 93 1.83 8.74 2.56
N ILE A 94 2.82 8.06 1.99
CA ILE A 94 2.94 7.96 0.53
C ILE A 94 3.49 6.62 0.07
N PRO A 95 2.92 6.01 -0.99
CA PRO A 95 3.60 4.96 -1.75
C PRO A 95 4.73 5.54 -2.61
N ASN A 96 5.79 4.78 -2.80
CA ASN A 96 6.86 5.12 -3.74
C ASN A 96 6.83 4.11 -4.90
N TRP A 97 5.93 4.36 -5.87
CA TRP A 97 5.69 3.46 -6.99
C TRP A 97 6.68 3.63 -8.14
N VAL A 98 7.03 4.89 -8.44
CA VAL A 98 7.93 5.26 -9.55
C VAL A 98 9.09 6.08 -8.97
N PRO A 99 10.10 5.41 -8.35
CA PRO A 99 11.17 6.08 -7.61
C PRO A 99 11.90 7.17 -8.40
N GLU A 100 12.16 6.94 -9.70
CA GLU A 100 12.83 7.93 -10.56
C GLU A 100 12.09 9.27 -10.62
N ALA A 101 10.76 9.25 -10.61
CA ALA A 101 9.94 10.45 -10.64
C ALA A 101 9.67 11.00 -9.23
N GLU A 102 9.40 10.12 -8.27
CA GLU A 102 8.85 10.47 -6.95
C GLU A 102 9.92 10.83 -5.91
N ASP A 103 11.10 10.18 -5.95
CA ASP A 103 12.18 10.42 -4.98
C ASP A 103 12.56 11.89 -4.81
N PRO A 104 12.72 12.68 -5.90
CA PRO A 104 13.00 14.11 -5.76
C PRO A 104 11.92 14.88 -5.02
N ALA A 105 10.65 14.59 -5.31
CA ALA A 105 9.51 15.27 -4.70
C ALA A 105 9.32 14.87 -3.22
N ILE A 106 9.56 13.60 -2.87
CA ILE A 106 9.57 13.14 -1.47
C ILE A 106 10.70 13.82 -0.68
N LYS A 107 11.90 13.93 -1.28
CA LYS A 107 13.01 14.67 -0.67
C LYS A 107 12.70 16.15 -0.48
N ASP A 108 11.94 16.76 -1.39
CA ASP A 108 11.49 18.14 -1.23
C ASP A 108 10.46 18.29 -0.10
N ALA A 109 9.57 17.32 0.09
CA ALA A 109 8.66 17.29 1.25
C ALA A 109 9.45 17.20 2.58
N LEU A 110 10.46 16.32 2.66
CA LEU A 110 11.33 16.20 3.82
C LEU A 110 12.11 17.48 4.11
N LYS A 111 12.65 18.15 3.07
CA LYS A 111 13.32 19.47 3.21
C LYS A 111 12.38 20.56 3.69
N ALA A 112 11.09 20.47 3.35
CA ALA A 112 10.06 21.39 3.86
C ALA A 112 9.69 21.12 5.32
N GLY A 113 10.30 20.12 5.98
CA GLY A 113 10.03 19.75 7.36
C GLY A 113 8.89 18.78 7.55
N ILE A 114 8.33 18.22 6.47
CA ILE A 114 7.24 17.26 6.52
C ILE A 114 7.80 15.88 6.91
N THR A 115 7.21 15.27 7.93
CA THR A 115 7.58 13.91 8.35
C THR A 115 6.94 12.90 7.39
N VAL A 116 7.73 11.94 6.87
CA VAL A 116 7.25 11.00 5.83
C VAL A 116 7.28 9.56 6.35
N ILE A 117 6.20 8.82 6.09
CA ILE A 117 6.14 7.35 6.15
C ILE A 117 5.86 6.84 4.73
N LEU A 118 6.66 5.85 4.26
CA LEU A 118 6.31 5.11 3.06
C LEU A 118 5.26 4.06 3.37
N MET A 119 4.28 3.89 2.49
CA MET A 119 3.20 2.93 2.64
C MET A 119 2.96 2.18 1.32
N ASN A 120 2.67 0.89 1.37
CA ASN A 120 2.33 0.04 0.22
C ASN A 120 3.48 -0.21 -0.78
N ALA A 121 4.21 0.80 -1.21
CA ALA A 121 5.32 0.67 -2.15
C ALA A 121 6.58 1.40 -1.64
N GLY A 122 7.76 0.95 -2.09
CA GLY A 122 9.07 1.45 -1.73
C GLY A 122 9.84 0.50 -0.81
N GLY A 123 9.20 -0.02 0.22
CA GLY A 123 9.87 -0.90 1.17
C GLY A 123 10.78 -0.17 2.16
N GLN A 124 11.39 -0.92 3.08
CA GLN A 124 12.21 -0.36 4.16
C GLN A 124 13.51 0.28 3.66
N ASP A 125 14.19 -0.37 2.71
CA ASP A 125 15.46 0.15 2.21
C ASP A 125 15.27 1.51 1.54
N LYS A 126 14.20 1.68 0.77
CA LYS A 126 13.85 2.96 0.16
C LYS A 126 13.42 4.00 1.19
N ALA A 127 12.70 3.59 2.24
CA ALA A 127 12.37 4.50 3.34
C ALA A 127 13.63 5.05 4.01
N ILE A 128 14.62 4.19 4.29
CA ILE A 128 15.92 4.59 4.84
C ILE A 128 16.67 5.52 3.88
N GLU A 129 16.76 5.15 2.60
CA GLU A 129 17.45 5.93 1.56
C GLU A 129 16.88 7.35 1.44
N LEU A 130 15.57 7.49 1.51
CA LEU A 130 14.89 8.79 1.41
C LEU A 130 14.94 9.61 2.70
N GLY A 131 15.08 8.95 3.86
CA GLY A 131 14.96 9.58 5.17
C GLY A 131 13.54 9.61 5.71
N ALA A 132 12.65 8.75 5.18
CA ALA A 132 11.35 8.50 5.76
C ALA A 132 11.50 7.74 7.09
N ILE A 133 10.58 7.98 8.04
CA ILE A 133 10.73 7.46 9.41
C ILE A 133 10.35 5.99 9.55
N ASN A 134 9.61 5.41 8.61
CA ASN A 134 9.32 3.97 8.54
C ASN A 134 8.69 3.59 7.19
N TYR A 135 8.47 2.29 7.01
CA TYR A 135 7.66 1.68 5.96
C TYR A 135 6.55 0.82 6.57
N VAL A 136 5.33 0.96 6.04
CA VAL A 136 4.17 0.14 6.41
C VAL A 136 3.58 -0.48 5.14
N GLY A 137 3.63 -1.80 5.00
CA GLY A 137 3.15 -2.46 3.79
C GLY A 137 3.55 -3.93 3.70
N SER A 138 3.43 -4.50 2.51
CA SER A 138 3.91 -5.85 2.22
C SER A 138 5.36 -5.80 1.71
N ASP A 139 6.13 -6.85 1.96
CA ASP A 139 7.34 -7.08 1.18
C ASP A 139 6.93 -7.77 -0.13
N GLU A 140 6.90 -6.99 -1.19
CA GLU A 140 6.32 -7.41 -2.46
C GLU A 140 7.12 -8.51 -3.16
N TYR A 141 8.44 -8.49 -3.01
CA TYR A 141 9.30 -9.56 -3.54
C TYR A 141 9.07 -10.87 -2.77
N ILE A 142 9.04 -10.82 -1.43
CA ILE A 142 8.77 -11.99 -0.59
C ILE A 142 7.36 -12.52 -0.87
N ALA A 143 6.39 -11.63 -1.05
CA ALA A 143 5.02 -12.00 -1.39
C ALA A 143 4.93 -12.74 -2.74
N GLY A 144 5.60 -12.19 -3.77
CA GLY A 144 5.69 -12.85 -5.07
C GLY A 144 6.38 -14.21 -4.98
N LYS A 145 7.50 -14.27 -4.25
CA LYS A 145 8.24 -15.51 -4.05
C LYS A 145 7.39 -16.60 -3.39
N ALA A 146 6.65 -16.26 -2.34
CA ALA A 146 5.70 -17.16 -1.69
C ALA A 146 4.61 -17.67 -2.68
N GLY A 147 4.13 -16.82 -3.58
CA GLY A 147 3.20 -17.21 -4.66
C GLY A 147 3.83 -18.20 -5.65
N GLY A 148 5.07 -17.96 -6.08
CA GLY A 148 5.82 -18.86 -6.95
C GLY A 148 6.08 -20.21 -6.30
N GLU A 149 6.51 -20.22 -5.04
CA GLU A 149 6.72 -21.43 -4.23
C GLU A 149 5.41 -22.20 -4.01
N TYR A 150 4.28 -21.49 -3.84
CA TYR A 150 2.96 -22.12 -3.71
C TYR A 150 2.58 -22.87 -4.99
N PHE A 151 2.77 -22.26 -6.19
CA PHE A 151 2.55 -22.95 -7.45
C PHE A 151 3.39 -24.22 -7.57
N ALA A 152 4.69 -24.12 -7.29
CA ALA A 152 5.60 -25.27 -7.33
C ALA A 152 5.18 -26.37 -6.35
N GLY A 153 4.78 -26.01 -5.13
CA GLY A 153 4.26 -26.94 -4.12
C GLY A 153 2.96 -27.66 -4.54
N LYS A 154 2.20 -27.08 -5.47
CA LYS A 154 1.03 -27.69 -6.11
C LYS A 154 1.37 -28.44 -7.42
N GLY A 155 2.66 -28.59 -7.74
CA GLY A 155 3.13 -29.30 -8.91
C GLY A 155 3.07 -28.52 -10.22
N LYS A 156 2.78 -27.19 -10.15
CA LYS A 156 2.81 -26.31 -11.34
C LYS A 156 4.25 -25.95 -11.69
N LYS A 157 4.54 -25.83 -12.99
CA LYS A 157 5.91 -25.71 -13.48
C LYS A 157 6.14 -24.55 -14.43
N ASN A 158 5.10 -24.05 -15.08
CA ASN A 158 5.24 -22.95 -16.03
C ASN A 158 4.18 -21.87 -15.77
N VAL A 159 4.59 -20.77 -15.15
CA VAL A 159 3.70 -19.73 -14.63
C VAL A 159 3.88 -18.42 -15.37
N ILE A 160 2.79 -17.71 -15.66
CA ILE A 160 2.84 -16.31 -16.08
C ILE A 160 2.40 -15.40 -14.94
N CYS A 161 3.15 -14.30 -14.72
CA CYS A 161 2.77 -13.20 -13.85
C CYS A 161 2.23 -12.06 -14.71
N VAL A 162 0.93 -11.79 -14.61
CA VAL A 162 0.25 -10.76 -15.39
C VAL A 162 0.39 -9.42 -14.70
N ASN A 163 1.07 -8.45 -15.35
CA ASN A 163 1.30 -7.11 -14.82
C ASN A 163 0.62 -6.07 -15.72
N THR A 164 -0.43 -5.45 -15.21
CA THR A 164 -1.22 -4.43 -15.90
C THR A 164 -0.74 -2.99 -15.65
N VAL A 165 0.29 -2.79 -14.80
CA VAL A 165 0.95 -1.49 -14.57
C VAL A 165 2.47 -1.65 -14.59
N PRO A 166 3.06 -2.00 -15.76
CA PRO A 166 4.50 -2.16 -15.89
C PRO A 166 5.26 -0.89 -15.49
N GLY A 167 6.39 -1.06 -14.80
CA GLY A 167 7.22 0.04 -14.29
C GLY A 167 6.85 0.51 -12.89
N ALA A 168 5.75 0.03 -12.29
CA ALA A 168 5.48 0.24 -10.88
C ALA A 168 6.37 -0.70 -10.03
N ALA A 169 7.25 -0.14 -9.21
CA ALA A 169 8.32 -0.87 -8.53
C ALA A 169 7.82 -2.05 -7.67
N ASN A 170 6.70 -1.87 -6.98
CA ASN A 170 6.08 -2.92 -6.18
C ASN A 170 5.55 -4.07 -7.05
N LEU A 171 4.97 -3.79 -8.21
CA LEU A 171 4.40 -4.80 -9.10
C LEU A 171 5.48 -5.55 -9.88
N GLU A 172 6.55 -4.86 -10.27
CA GLU A 172 7.75 -5.50 -10.80
C GLU A 172 8.37 -6.45 -9.76
N ALA A 173 8.45 -6.03 -8.49
CA ALA A 173 8.95 -6.86 -7.39
C ALA A 173 8.07 -8.11 -7.17
N ARG A 174 6.73 -8.01 -7.28
CA ARG A 174 5.82 -9.17 -7.22
C ARG A 174 6.15 -10.19 -8.29
N CYS A 175 6.18 -9.76 -9.56
CA CYS A 175 6.46 -10.67 -10.66
C CYS A 175 7.88 -11.25 -10.59
N LYS A 176 8.88 -10.45 -10.20
CA LYS A 176 10.24 -10.95 -9.96
C LYS A 176 10.25 -12.03 -8.87
N GLY A 177 9.57 -11.80 -7.76
CA GLY A 177 9.44 -12.77 -6.68
C GLY A 177 8.81 -14.09 -7.17
N VAL A 178 7.70 -14.01 -7.93
CA VAL A 178 7.04 -15.20 -8.51
C VAL A 178 8.00 -15.99 -9.38
N ILE A 179 8.76 -15.32 -10.27
CA ILE A 179 9.75 -15.94 -11.14
C ILE A 179 10.82 -16.64 -10.31
N ASP A 180 11.41 -15.96 -9.33
CA ASP A 180 12.47 -16.50 -8.50
C ASP A 180 11.97 -17.68 -7.63
N GLY A 181 10.74 -17.56 -7.08
CA GLY A 181 10.13 -18.59 -6.25
C GLY A 181 9.91 -19.91 -6.99
N ILE A 182 9.31 -19.85 -8.17
CA ILE A 182 9.06 -21.08 -8.94
C ILE A 182 10.34 -21.62 -9.58
N THR A 183 11.24 -20.74 -10.05
CA THR A 183 12.53 -21.15 -10.65
C THR A 183 13.43 -21.83 -9.62
N GLY A 184 13.47 -21.32 -8.39
CA GLY A 184 14.20 -21.92 -7.28
C GLY A 184 13.73 -23.35 -6.94
N MET A 185 12.52 -23.72 -7.35
CA MET A 185 11.95 -25.06 -7.18
C MET A 185 11.91 -25.89 -8.48
N GLY A 186 12.66 -25.47 -9.51
CA GLY A 186 12.84 -26.22 -10.76
C GLY A 186 11.75 -26.03 -11.80
N GLY A 187 10.89 -25.02 -11.64
CA GLY A 187 9.94 -24.58 -12.65
C GLY A 187 10.46 -23.40 -13.48
N ALA A 188 9.56 -22.76 -14.22
CA ALA A 188 9.82 -21.55 -15.00
C ALA A 188 8.66 -20.55 -14.84
N ALA A 189 8.96 -19.28 -14.90
CA ALA A 189 7.94 -18.26 -15.03
C ALA A 189 8.43 -17.09 -15.88
N LYS A 190 7.48 -16.35 -16.42
CA LYS A 190 7.73 -15.09 -17.13
C LYS A 190 6.67 -14.06 -16.76
N GLN A 191 7.02 -12.79 -16.84
CA GLN A 191 6.05 -11.71 -16.76
C GLN A 191 5.32 -11.59 -18.10
N LEU A 192 4.01 -11.36 -18.02
CA LEU A 192 3.17 -10.89 -19.11
C LEU A 192 2.82 -9.43 -18.83
N PRO A 193 3.63 -8.46 -19.32
CA PRO A 193 3.34 -7.05 -19.15
C PRO A 193 2.24 -6.63 -20.13
N LEU A 194 1.22 -5.97 -19.63
CA LEU A 194 0.15 -5.38 -20.44
C LEU A 194 0.25 -3.86 -20.38
N PRO A 195 -0.22 -3.14 -21.42
CA PRO A 195 -0.29 -1.68 -21.38
C PRO A 195 -1.08 -1.20 -20.14
N ALA A 196 -0.65 -0.11 -19.52
CA ALA A 196 -1.33 0.45 -18.32
C ALA A 196 -2.81 0.80 -18.59
N THR A 197 -3.18 1.07 -19.83
CA THR A 197 -4.58 1.24 -20.28
C THR A 197 -5.43 -0.04 -20.13
N SER A 198 -4.79 -1.21 -19.97
CA SER A 198 -5.50 -2.46 -19.70
C SER A 198 -5.96 -2.58 -18.25
N PHE A 199 -5.39 -1.79 -17.32
CA PHE A 199 -5.83 -1.78 -15.93
C PHE A 199 -7.26 -1.22 -15.84
N GLY A 200 -8.18 -2.08 -15.36
CA GLY A 200 -9.62 -1.74 -15.34
C GLY A 200 -10.35 -2.00 -16.65
N ASP A 201 -9.69 -2.63 -17.66
CA ASP A 201 -10.34 -3.19 -18.84
C ASP A 201 -10.35 -4.73 -18.78
N PRO A 202 -11.41 -5.36 -18.22
CA PRO A 202 -11.49 -6.79 -18.05
C PRO A 202 -11.39 -7.57 -19.38
N THR A 203 -11.86 -6.98 -20.47
CA THR A 203 -11.84 -7.63 -21.79
C THR A 203 -10.41 -7.69 -22.32
N ALA A 204 -9.67 -6.59 -22.27
CA ALA A 204 -8.29 -6.55 -22.74
C ALA A 204 -7.40 -7.54 -21.96
N VAL A 205 -7.54 -7.60 -20.63
CA VAL A 205 -6.79 -8.54 -19.78
C VAL A 205 -7.16 -9.99 -20.08
N ALA A 206 -8.46 -10.32 -20.19
CA ALA A 206 -8.92 -11.67 -20.48
C ALA A 206 -8.43 -12.17 -21.85
N GLU A 207 -8.52 -11.35 -22.89
CA GLU A 207 -8.07 -11.71 -24.25
C GLU A 207 -6.54 -11.88 -24.31
N ALA A 208 -5.76 -11.05 -23.63
CA ALA A 208 -4.31 -11.21 -23.57
C ALA A 208 -3.89 -12.52 -22.89
N ILE A 209 -4.51 -12.87 -21.78
CA ILE A 209 -4.26 -14.13 -21.07
C ILE A 209 -4.67 -15.33 -21.94
N LYS A 210 -5.86 -15.29 -22.54
CA LYS A 210 -6.34 -16.31 -23.46
C LYS A 210 -5.37 -16.53 -24.63
N ALA A 211 -4.93 -15.44 -25.29
CA ALA A 211 -3.99 -15.52 -26.39
C ALA A 211 -2.67 -16.18 -25.96
N THR A 212 -2.11 -15.78 -24.82
CA THR A 212 -0.88 -16.34 -24.27
C THR A 212 -1.02 -17.83 -23.94
N LEU A 213 -2.17 -18.26 -23.37
CA LEU A 213 -2.44 -19.66 -23.07
C LEU A 213 -2.65 -20.55 -24.30
N LEU A 214 -3.16 -19.97 -25.40
CA LEU A 214 -3.30 -20.66 -26.69
C LEU A 214 -1.97 -20.77 -27.43
N GLU A 215 -1.11 -19.76 -27.33
CA GLU A 215 0.23 -19.74 -27.93
C GLU A 215 1.18 -20.73 -27.23
N ASP A 216 1.13 -20.80 -25.90
CA ASP A 216 1.98 -21.67 -25.09
C ASP A 216 1.14 -22.62 -24.26
N ALA A 217 0.93 -23.83 -24.79
CA ALA A 217 0.13 -24.84 -24.10
C ALA A 217 0.79 -25.43 -22.85
N SER A 218 2.07 -25.16 -22.60
CA SER A 218 2.80 -25.64 -21.42
C SER A 218 2.52 -24.81 -20.17
N ILE A 219 1.91 -23.63 -20.29
CA ILE A 219 1.55 -22.80 -19.14
C ILE A 219 0.49 -23.51 -18.32
N ASP A 220 0.80 -23.73 -17.04
CA ASP A 220 -0.06 -24.42 -16.07
C ASP A 220 -0.37 -23.59 -14.81
N GLY A 221 0.11 -22.32 -14.77
CA GLY A 221 -0.21 -21.35 -13.74
C GLY A 221 -0.32 -19.92 -14.26
N VAL A 222 -1.27 -19.17 -13.71
CA VAL A 222 -1.45 -17.73 -13.93
C VAL A 222 -1.56 -17.05 -12.60
N ILE A 223 -0.75 -16.03 -12.36
CA ILE A 223 -0.92 -15.13 -11.21
C ILE A 223 -1.09 -13.69 -11.69
N THR A 224 -2.03 -12.97 -11.08
CA THR A 224 -2.29 -11.56 -11.38
C THR A 224 -1.84 -10.66 -10.25
N ILE A 225 -1.46 -9.42 -10.58
CA ILE A 225 -1.01 -8.43 -9.60
C ILE A 225 -2.14 -7.82 -8.78
N SER A 226 -3.40 -8.06 -9.14
CA SER A 226 -4.59 -7.57 -8.44
C SER A 226 -5.73 -8.59 -8.49
N ALA A 227 -6.70 -8.43 -7.58
CA ALA A 227 -7.92 -9.25 -7.56
C ALA A 227 -8.84 -8.96 -8.75
N GLY A 228 -8.90 -7.73 -9.25
CA GLY A 228 -9.68 -7.37 -10.44
C GLY A 228 -9.13 -8.05 -11.70
N ASP A 229 -7.81 -8.09 -11.85
CA ASP A 229 -7.17 -8.80 -12.96
C ASP A 229 -7.39 -10.32 -12.85
N ALA A 230 -7.54 -10.87 -11.62
CA ALA A 230 -7.87 -12.29 -11.43
C ALA A 230 -9.29 -12.64 -11.92
N ASP A 231 -10.24 -11.71 -11.81
CA ASP A 231 -11.58 -11.90 -12.38
C ASP A 231 -11.49 -12.01 -13.91
N SER A 232 -10.68 -11.17 -14.53
CA SER A 232 -10.39 -11.22 -15.97
C SER A 232 -9.62 -12.48 -16.36
N ALA A 233 -8.64 -12.90 -15.54
CA ALA A 233 -7.86 -14.11 -15.78
C ALA A 233 -8.73 -15.37 -15.74
N ALA A 234 -9.69 -15.46 -14.83
CA ALA A 234 -10.64 -16.57 -14.77
C ALA A 234 -11.45 -16.69 -16.07
N ILE A 235 -11.86 -15.55 -16.65
CA ILE A 235 -12.54 -15.50 -17.95
C ILE A 235 -11.60 -15.97 -19.07
N GLY A 236 -10.38 -15.42 -19.17
CA GLY A 236 -9.40 -15.78 -20.18
C GLY A 236 -9.02 -17.26 -20.16
N ILE A 237 -8.79 -17.84 -18.96
CA ILE A 237 -8.52 -19.28 -18.76
C ILE A 237 -9.70 -20.13 -19.24
N SER A 238 -10.93 -19.73 -18.91
CA SER A 238 -12.14 -20.42 -19.35
C SER A 238 -12.32 -20.38 -20.87
N GLN A 239 -12.12 -19.22 -21.49
CA GLN A 239 -12.21 -19.05 -22.93
C GLN A 239 -11.12 -19.79 -23.70
N ALA A 240 -9.95 -20.01 -23.08
CA ALA A 240 -8.89 -20.86 -23.62
C ALA A 240 -9.16 -22.38 -23.43
N SER A 241 -10.27 -22.75 -22.77
CA SER A 241 -10.61 -24.15 -22.40
C SER A 241 -9.52 -24.82 -21.56
N LYS A 242 -8.89 -24.06 -20.62
CA LYS A 242 -7.78 -24.53 -19.78
C LYS A 242 -8.12 -24.62 -18.30
N THR A 243 -9.38 -24.55 -17.92
CA THR A 243 -9.85 -24.51 -16.53
C THR A 243 -9.33 -25.66 -15.66
N ASP A 244 -9.23 -26.87 -16.23
CA ASP A 244 -8.77 -28.04 -15.49
C ASP A 244 -7.24 -28.15 -15.39
N GLY A 245 -6.49 -27.43 -16.26
CA GLY A 245 -5.03 -27.52 -16.37
C GLY A 245 -4.27 -26.36 -15.73
N VAL A 246 -4.83 -25.16 -15.77
CA VAL A 246 -4.19 -23.92 -15.34
C VAL A 246 -4.71 -23.51 -13.96
N MET A 247 -3.80 -23.42 -12.99
CA MET A 247 -4.12 -22.87 -11.66
C MET A 247 -4.08 -21.35 -11.71
N LEU A 248 -5.12 -20.71 -11.17
CA LEU A 248 -5.15 -19.27 -10.94
C LEU A 248 -4.69 -18.92 -9.52
N GLY A 249 -3.79 -17.96 -9.38
CA GLY A 249 -3.44 -17.24 -8.17
C GLY A 249 -3.60 -15.74 -8.36
N SER A 250 -3.69 -14.98 -7.29
CA SER A 250 -3.76 -13.52 -7.38
C SER A 250 -3.08 -12.83 -6.22
N PHE A 251 -2.74 -11.58 -6.41
CA PHE A 251 -2.64 -10.64 -5.31
C PHE A 251 -4.02 -10.04 -5.04
N ASP A 252 -4.19 -9.57 -3.82
CA ASP A 252 -5.36 -8.90 -3.27
C ASP A 252 -6.60 -9.79 -3.16
N LEU A 253 -7.53 -9.32 -2.37
CA LEU A 253 -8.77 -10.02 -2.08
C LEU A 253 -9.97 -9.24 -2.64
N ASN A 254 -10.92 -9.97 -3.24
CA ASN A 254 -12.27 -9.51 -3.47
C ASN A 254 -13.24 -10.69 -3.27
N GLN A 255 -14.53 -10.40 -3.21
CA GLN A 255 -15.52 -11.44 -2.95
C GLN A 255 -15.50 -12.56 -4.00
N SER A 256 -15.41 -12.20 -5.29
CA SER A 256 -15.39 -13.17 -6.39
C SER A 256 -14.15 -14.07 -6.36
N GLY A 257 -12.98 -13.52 -6.03
CA GLY A 257 -11.74 -14.27 -5.84
C GLY A 257 -11.84 -15.26 -4.67
N LEU A 258 -12.37 -14.82 -3.55
CA LEU A 258 -12.59 -15.68 -2.38
C LEU A 258 -13.61 -16.79 -2.65
N ASP A 259 -14.67 -16.49 -3.40
CA ASP A 259 -15.65 -17.50 -3.81
C ASP A 259 -15.02 -18.55 -4.76
N ARG A 260 -14.13 -18.12 -5.67
CA ARG A 260 -13.33 -19.04 -6.52
C ARG A 260 -12.35 -19.88 -5.70
N VAL A 261 -11.67 -19.30 -4.71
CA VAL A 261 -10.79 -20.06 -3.81
C VAL A 261 -11.59 -21.11 -3.04
N LYS A 262 -12.73 -20.73 -2.47
CA LYS A 262 -13.61 -21.62 -1.73
C LYS A 262 -14.20 -22.73 -2.62
N GLY A 263 -14.51 -22.41 -3.86
CA GLY A 263 -15.04 -23.35 -4.87
C GLY A 263 -13.98 -24.17 -5.60
N GLY A 264 -12.67 -23.91 -5.35
CA GLY A 264 -11.55 -24.63 -6.00
C GLY A 264 -11.22 -24.15 -7.42
N ALA A 265 -11.86 -23.10 -7.93
CA ALA A 265 -11.58 -22.52 -9.25
C ALA A 265 -10.39 -21.55 -9.25
N GLN A 266 -9.91 -21.17 -8.07
CA GLN A 266 -8.67 -20.41 -7.85
C GLN A 266 -7.88 -21.09 -6.73
N GLY A 267 -6.56 -21.24 -6.91
CA GLY A 267 -5.73 -21.96 -5.95
C GLY A 267 -5.48 -21.16 -4.66
N PHE A 268 -5.23 -19.86 -4.80
CA PHE A 268 -4.92 -18.97 -3.67
C PHE A 268 -5.05 -17.50 -4.05
N ALA A 269 -5.05 -16.65 -3.03
CA ALA A 269 -4.84 -15.22 -3.13
C ALA A 269 -3.79 -14.77 -2.11
N ILE A 270 -3.07 -13.70 -2.39
CA ILE A 270 -2.08 -13.10 -1.49
C ILE A 270 -2.67 -11.83 -0.89
N ASP A 271 -2.95 -11.88 0.41
CA ASP A 271 -3.49 -10.76 1.17
C ASP A 271 -2.37 -9.85 1.67
N GLN A 272 -2.43 -8.59 1.34
CA GLN A 272 -1.54 -7.54 1.81
C GLN A 272 -2.07 -6.80 3.04
N GLN A 273 -3.30 -7.08 3.46
CA GLN A 273 -4.00 -6.42 4.57
C GLN A 273 -4.05 -4.89 4.42
N PRO A 274 -4.62 -4.36 3.33
CA PRO A 274 -4.58 -2.92 3.00
C PRO A 274 -5.21 -2.03 4.06
N TYR A 275 -6.25 -2.49 4.75
CA TYR A 275 -6.82 -1.78 5.90
C TYR A 275 -5.77 -1.44 6.96
N LEU A 276 -4.92 -2.41 7.32
CA LEU A 276 -3.87 -2.21 8.32
C LEU A 276 -2.78 -1.27 7.83
N GLN A 277 -2.47 -1.24 6.52
CA GLN A 277 -1.45 -0.36 5.98
C GLN A 277 -1.73 1.10 6.34
N SER A 278 -2.91 1.59 5.99
CA SER A 278 -3.28 2.98 6.26
C SER A 278 -3.58 3.25 7.73
N LEU A 279 -4.26 2.33 8.43
CA LEU A 279 -4.54 2.49 9.86
C LEU A 279 -3.24 2.68 10.65
N LEU A 280 -2.25 1.81 10.42
CA LEU A 280 -0.98 1.86 11.14
C LEU A 280 -0.13 3.05 10.69
N ALA A 281 0.02 3.28 9.38
CA ALA A 281 0.85 4.37 8.88
C ALA A 281 0.40 5.74 9.42
N VAL A 282 -0.90 6.01 9.38
CA VAL A 282 -1.46 7.29 9.84
C VAL A 282 -1.39 7.45 11.35
N THR A 283 -1.76 6.41 12.13
CA THR A 283 -1.73 6.51 13.60
C THR A 283 -0.30 6.61 14.14
N LEU A 284 0.65 5.92 13.53
CA LEU A 284 2.07 6.00 13.91
C LEU A 284 2.66 7.37 13.55
N LEU A 285 2.35 7.89 12.35
CA LEU A 285 2.82 9.21 11.95
C LEU A 285 2.26 10.30 12.86
N ALA A 286 0.97 10.26 13.18
CA ALA A 286 0.35 11.18 14.14
C ALA A 286 1.04 11.09 15.51
N SER A 287 1.28 9.88 16.02
CA SER A 287 1.95 9.68 17.30
C SER A 287 3.38 10.24 17.32
N ALA A 288 4.11 10.09 16.21
CA ALA A 288 5.45 10.66 16.08
C ALA A 288 5.43 12.20 16.08
N ILE A 289 4.45 12.81 15.41
CA ILE A 289 4.31 14.27 15.30
C ILE A 289 3.78 14.86 16.60
N ASP A 290 2.67 14.35 17.13
CA ASP A 290 1.98 14.94 18.28
C ASP A 290 2.73 14.72 19.61
N PHE A 291 3.37 13.56 19.76
CA PHE A 291 3.94 13.13 21.04
C PHE A 291 5.46 12.88 20.99
N GLY A 292 6.11 13.04 19.83
CA GLY A 292 7.51 12.72 19.66
C GLY A 292 7.83 11.25 19.87
N THR A 293 6.87 10.34 19.64
CA THR A 293 7.04 8.91 19.84
C THR A 293 8.08 8.35 18.88
N ALA A 294 9.09 7.67 19.40
CA ALA A 294 10.04 6.92 18.59
C ALA A 294 9.34 5.71 17.96
N LEU A 295 9.35 5.62 16.63
CA LEU A 295 8.78 4.49 15.92
C LEU A 295 9.72 3.28 15.92
N PRO A 296 9.20 2.06 15.68
CA PRO A 296 10.03 0.88 15.44
C PRO A 296 11.01 1.14 14.29
N THR A 297 12.24 0.62 14.41
CA THR A 297 13.25 0.74 13.35
C THR A 297 13.07 -0.30 12.25
N ALA A 298 12.36 -1.40 12.53
CA ALA A 298 11.97 -2.40 11.53
C ALA A 298 10.70 -1.97 10.80
N PRO A 299 10.50 -2.40 9.54
CA PRO A 299 9.26 -2.13 8.82
C PRO A 299 8.07 -2.81 9.50
N LEU A 300 6.90 -2.21 9.37
CA LEU A 300 5.65 -2.83 9.81
C LEU A 300 5.03 -3.58 8.64
N LEU A 301 5.37 -4.87 8.54
CA LEU A 301 4.88 -5.69 7.45
C LEU A 301 3.44 -6.14 7.73
N THR A 302 2.56 -5.85 6.78
CA THR A 302 1.14 -6.23 6.81
C THR A 302 0.83 -7.47 5.96
N GLY A 303 1.83 -8.04 5.33
CA GLY A 303 1.76 -9.24 4.49
C GLY A 303 3.17 -9.76 4.14
N PRO A 304 3.24 -10.85 3.38
CA PRO A 304 2.14 -11.54 2.71
C PRO A 304 1.37 -12.52 3.61
N GLY A 305 0.05 -12.58 3.39
CA GLY A 305 -0.79 -13.66 3.90
C GLY A 305 -1.32 -14.52 2.75
N ILE A 306 -0.95 -15.81 2.68
CA ILE A 306 -1.54 -16.72 1.70
C ILE A 306 -2.94 -17.14 2.16
N VAL A 307 -3.92 -16.87 1.33
CA VAL A 307 -5.32 -17.27 1.52
C VAL A 307 -5.66 -18.37 0.53
N ASP A 308 -5.97 -19.55 1.05
CA ASP A 308 -6.39 -20.71 0.27
C ASP A 308 -7.56 -21.43 0.94
N ALA A 309 -7.97 -22.58 0.43
CA ALA A 309 -9.08 -23.35 0.96
C ALA A 309 -8.94 -23.71 2.45
N SER A 310 -7.75 -23.72 3.02
CA SER A 310 -7.52 -24.11 4.41
C SER A 310 -7.84 -23.00 5.43
N ASN A 311 -7.86 -21.72 5.00
CA ASN A 311 -8.04 -20.56 5.89
C ASN A 311 -9.07 -19.54 5.39
N ILE A 312 -9.79 -19.86 4.31
CA ILE A 312 -10.74 -18.96 3.63
C ILE A 312 -11.87 -18.44 4.53
N ASP A 313 -12.39 -19.24 5.43
CA ASP A 313 -13.57 -18.85 6.23
C ASP A 313 -13.26 -17.72 7.21
N ALA A 314 -12.04 -17.71 7.81
CA ALA A 314 -11.59 -16.61 8.66
C ALA A 314 -11.38 -15.32 7.85
N THR A 315 -10.90 -15.45 6.61
CA THR A 315 -10.69 -14.32 5.69
C THR A 315 -12.00 -13.69 5.26
N LEU A 316 -13.01 -14.51 4.89
CA LEU A 316 -14.33 -14.04 4.49
C LEU A 316 -15.00 -13.18 5.57
N ALA A 317 -14.86 -13.56 6.85
CA ALA A 317 -15.39 -12.76 7.95
C ALA A 317 -14.74 -11.35 8.05
N GLY A 318 -13.47 -11.21 7.72
CA GLY A 318 -12.77 -9.92 7.66
C GLY A 318 -13.20 -9.06 6.47
N VAL A 319 -13.33 -9.69 5.29
CA VAL A 319 -13.79 -9.01 4.05
C VAL A 319 -15.21 -8.46 4.21
N GLN A 320 -16.12 -9.22 4.81
CA GLN A 320 -17.49 -8.77 5.09
C GLN A 320 -17.55 -7.53 6.00
N LYS A 321 -16.53 -7.30 6.80
CA LYS A 321 -16.38 -6.10 7.65
C LYS A 321 -15.64 -4.94 6.95
N GLY A 322 -15.20 -5.14 5.71
CA GLY A 322 -14.43 -4.15 4.95
C GLY A 322 -13.01 -3.91 5.50
N ALA A 323 -12.46 -4.85 6.28
CA ALA A 323 -11.17 -4.74 6.93
C ALA A 323 -10.09 -5.66 6.30
N ARG A 324 -10.40 -6.25 5.15
CA ARG A 324 -9.47 -7.08 4.36
C ARG A 324 -9.78 -6.98 2.89
#